data_266011ff25565506b3fcc8040dcfc8e3
#
_entry.id   266011ff25565506b3fcc8040dcfc8e3
#
_cell.length_a   1.000
_cell.length_b   1.000
_cell.length_c   1.000
_cell.angle_alpha   90.00
_cell.angle_beta   90.00
_cell.angle_gamma   90.00
#
_symmetry.space_group_name_H-M   'P 1'
#
loop_
_entity.id
_entity.type
_entity.pdbx_description
1 polymer ?
#
loop_
_entity_poly.entity_id
_entity_poly.type
_entity_poly.pdbx_seq_one_letter_code
_entity_poly.pdbx_strand_id
1 'polypeptide(L)'
;YRSRPILYNDWEGCMFDFNQRTLLRLAKSAKNLGCELFVLDDGWFGNKHPRNNDDAGLGDWETNHTKLPEGIGQLVREATAQGIRFGIWLEPEMVNARSELYENHPDWIIHQPGRELDDTRNRKQLILDLSNPKVQDFVFGVVDRTMTENPGIAYIKWDCNRFMTNAGSYYLPKDKQSHIFIEYARGLYKVLDRVREKYPDTYIMLCSGGGGRFDPGMLYYMPQIWASDDTDAA
;
A
#
# COMPACT_ATOMS: atom_id res chain seq x y z
N TYR A 1 9.04 -20.72 11.50
CA TYR A 1 8.70 -19.51 12.26
C TYR A 1 9.89 -18.55 12.17
N ARG A 2 9.72 -17.42 11.44
CA ARG A 2 10.71 -16.35 11.44
C ARG A 2 10.46 -15.47 12.68
N SER A 3 11.51 -14.90 13.28
CA SER A 3 11.37 -13.93 14.36
C SER A 3 10.63 -12.70 13.86
N ARG A 4 9.69 -12.19 14.65
CA ARG A 4 8.92 -11.00 14.32
C ARG A 4 9.58 -9.79 14.99
N PRO A 5 9.96 -8.74 14.22
CA PRO A 5 10.60 -7.59 14.81
C PRO A 5 9.61 -6.76 15.64
N ILE A 6 10.13 -6.10 16.68
CA ILE A 6 9.41 -5.03 17.35
C ILE A 6 9.34 -3.86 16.38
N LEU A 7 8.13 -3.52 15.97
CA LEU A 7 7.85 -2.54 14.91
C LEU A 7 7.41 -1.21 15.50
N TYR A 8 7.94 -0.11 14.98
CA TYR A 8 7.38 1.23 15.11
C TYR A 8 6.81 1.65 13.76
N ASN A 9 5.53 2.04 13.75
CA ASN A 9 4.86 2.63 12.60
C ASN A 9 4.71 4.14 12.85
N ASP A 10 5.01 4.98 11.87
CA ASP A 10 5.03 6.43 12.07
C ASP A 10 3.65 7.10 11.91
N TRP A 11 2.62 6.37 11.51
CA TRP A 11 1.30 6.94 11.25
C TRP A 11 0.77 7.77 12.41
N GLU A 12 0.69 7.20 13.62
CA GLU A 12 0.24 7.91 14.81
C GLU A 12 1.19 9.04 15.23
N GLY A 13 2.44 8.98 14.80
CA GLY A 13 3.46 9.96 15.15
C GLY A 13 3.43 11.23 14.30
N CYS A 14 2.96 11.16 13.07
CA CYS A 14 3.04 12.31 12.15
C CYS A 14 1.98 12.31 11.04
N MET A 15 1.23 11.22 10.84
CA MET A 15 0.25 11.09 9.75
C MET A 15 0.86 11.55 8.41
N PHE A 16 0.23 12.49 7.72
CA PHE A 16 0.72 13.05 6.45
C PHE A 16 1.75 14.19 6.63
N ASP A 17 1.94 14.69 7.87
CA ASP A 17 2.81 15.84 8.16
C ASP A 17 4.23 15.40 8.55
N PHE A 18 5.03 15.07 7.55
CA PHE A 18 6.42 14.68 7.75
C PHE A 18 7.33 15.18 6.62
N ASN A 19 8.61 15.16 6.92
CA ASN A 19 9.69 15.33 5.98
C ASN A 19 10.85 14.39 6.34
N GLN A 20 11.87 14.35 5.50
CA GLN A 20 13.02 13.46 5.67
C GLN A 20 13.64 13.55 7.07
N ARG A 21 13.84 14.76 7.58
CA ARG A 21 14.44 15.00 8.90
C ARG A 21 13.55 14.48 10.04
N THR A 22 12.25 14.68 9.94
CA THR A 22 11.28 14.19 10.94
C THR A 22 11.31 12.67 11.02
N LEU A 23 11.28 11.98 9.86
CA LEU A 23 11.31 10.52 9.79
C LEU A 23 12.60 9.94 10.38
N LEU A 24 13.75 10.51 10.07
CA LEU A 24 15.04 10.06 10.62
C LEU A 24 15.12 10.25 12.14
N ARG A 25 14.55 11.33 12.66
CA ARG A 25 14.46 11.55 14.10
C ARG A 25 13.55 10.51 14.77
N LEU A 26 12.39 10.19 14.16
CA LEU A 26 11.48 9.15 14.66
C LEU A 26 12.14 7.78 14.63
N ALA A 27 12.82 7.42 13.53
CA ALA A 27 13.57 6.16 13.42
C ALA A 27 14.62 6.02 14.51
N LYS A 28 15.38 7.09 14.79
CA LYS A 28 16.36 7.12 15.89
C LYS A 28 15.70 6.94 17.25
N SER A 29 14.58 7.61 17.50
CA SER A 29 13.84 7.49 18.75
C SER A 29 13.29 6.08 18.93
N ALA A 30 12.70 5.50 17.90
CA ALA A 30 12.22 4.12 17.88
C ALA A 30 13.36 3.13 18.20
N LYS A 31 14.53 3.30 17.57
CA LYS A 31 15.72 2.48 17.88
C LYS A 31 16.15 2.57 19.33
N ASN A 32 16.16 3.78 19.90
CA ASN A 32 16.54 4.00 21.30
C ASN A 32 15.54 3.35 22.29
N LEU A 33 14.28 3.18 21.89
CA LEU A 33 13.24 2.48 22.64
C LEU A 33 13.30 0.95 22.47
N GLY A 34 14.22 0.43 21.65
CA GLY A 34 14.38 -1.00 21.42
C GLY A 34 13.62 -1.55 20.21
N CYS A 35 13.00 -0.68 19.39
CA CYS A 35 12.38 -1.13 18.16
C CYS A 35 13.44 -1.62 17.16
N GLU A 36 13.08 -2.63 16.39
CA GLU A 36 13.95 -3.29 15.41
C GLU A 36 13.62 -2.93 13.97
N LEU A 37 12.41 -2.40 13.75
CA LEU A 37 11.85 -2.06 12.45
C LEU A 37 11.11 -0.72 12.54
N PHE A 38 11.43 0.20 11.63
CA PHE A 38 10.70 1.44 11.39
C PHE A 38 9.90 1.29 10.09
N VAL A 39 8.60 1.57 10.12
CA VAL A 39 7.72 1.52 8.95
C VAL A 39 7.26 2.93 8.62
N LEU A 40 7.61 3.40 7.42
CA LEU A 40 7.05 4.60 6.80
C LEU A 40 5.66 4.29 6.28
N ASP A 41 4.65 4.90 6.88
CA ASP A 41 3.24 4.70 6.53
C ASP A 41 2.80 5.58 5.35
N ASP A 42 1.49 5.80 5.17
CA ASP A 42 0.88 6.57 4.08
C ASP A 42 1.41 8.00 3.98
N GLY A 43 1.44 8.55 2.76
CA GLY A 43 1.75 9.96 2.52
C GLY A 43 3.09 10.28 1.87
N TRP A 44 3.92 9.28 1.53
CA TRP A 44 5.27 9.47 0.99
C TRP A 44 5.34 9.72 -0.52
N PHE A 45 4.21 9.64 -1.23
CA PHE A 45 4.15 9.59 -2.70
C PHE A 45 3.28 10.70 -3.30
N GLY A 46 3.30 10.78 -4.63
CA GLY A 46 2.53 11.72 -5.44
C GLY A 46 3.20 13.09 -5.56
N ASN A 47 3.41 13.55 -6.81
CA ASN A 47 4.01 14.85 -7.11
C ASN A 47 2.99 15.84 -7.70
N LYS A 48 2.26 15.44 -8.74
CA LYS A 48 1.17 16.26 -9.31
C LYS A 48 -0.03 16.38 -8.36
N HIS A 49 -0.38 15.25 -7.75
CA HIS A 49 -1.43 15.14 -6.74
C HIS A 49 -0.81 14.61 -5.44
N PRO A 50 -0.18 15.48 -4.62
CA PRO A 50 0.53 15.04 -3.42
C PRO A 50 -0.38 14.33 -2.43
N ARG A 51 0.08 13.20 -1.88
CA ARG A 51 -0.60 12.45 -0.82
C ARG A 51 -0.43 13.18 0.52
N ASN A 52 -1.13 14.31 0.68
CA ASN A 52 -1.14 15.13 1.91
C ASN A 52 -2.40 14.93 2.75
N ASN A 53 -3.33 14.14 2.26
CA ASN A 53 -4.60 13.76 2.88
C ASN A 53 -5.21 12.60 2.09
N ASP A 54 -6.40 12.17 2.50
CA ASP A 54 -7.10 11.04 1.88
C ASP A 54 -7.71 11.34 0.50
N ASP A 55 -7.71 12.59 0.06
CA ASP A 55 -8.47 13.06 -1.11
C ASP A 55 -7.75 12.86 -2.44
N ALA A 56 -6.45 12.62 -2.43
CA ALA A 56 -5.63 12.61 -3.64
C ALA A 56 -4.38 11.73 -3.54
N GLY A 57 -3.78 11.47 -4.68
CA GLY A 57 -2.44 10.89 -4.82
C GLY A 57 -2.37 9.38 -4.78
N LEU A 58 -3.37 8.68 -4.22
CA LEU A 58 -3.36 7.22 -4.18
C LEU A 58 -3.41 6.65 -5.60
N GLY A 59 -2.43 5.84 -5.96
CA GLY A 59 -2.17 5.35 -7.32
C GLY A 59 -0.88 5.90 -7.94
N ASP A 60 -0.43 7.08 -7.50
CA ASP A 60 0.76 7.77 -8.02
C ASP A 60 1.98 7.45 -7.14
N TRP A 61 2.52 6.24 -7.29
CA TRP A 61 3.55 5.66 -6.42
C TRP A 61 4.98 6.19 -6.69
N GLU A 62 5.10 7.45 -7.05
CA GLU A 62 6.36 8.16 -7.12
C GLU A 62 6.67 8.86 -5.79
N THR A 63 7.91 8.78 -5.32
CA THR A 63 8.34 9.50 -4.11
C THR A 63 8.02 10.98 -4.22
N ASN A 64 7.37 11.54 -3.20
CA ASN A 64 7.12 12.96 -3.12
C ASN A 64 8.41 13.73 -2.85
N HIS A 65 8.93 14.42 -3.84
CA HIS A 65 10.22 15.11 -3.76
C HIS A 65 10.20 16.36 -2.87
N THR A 66 9.03 16.88 -2.53
CA THR A 66 8.92 17.98 -1.55
C THR A 66 9.14 17.49 -0.13
N LYS A 67 8.54 16.35 0.23
CA LYS A 67 8.69 15.73 1.56
C LYS A 67 10.03 15.02 1.70
N LEU A 68 10.45 14.32 0.65
CA LEU A 68 11.59 13.42 0.63
C LEU A 68 12.54 13.78 -0.52
N PRO A 69 13.23 14.93 -0.45
CA PRO A 69 14.08 15.42 -1.54
C PRO A 69 15.23 14.49 -1.89
N GLU A 70 15.72 13.71 -0.92
CA GLU A 70 16.81 12.74 -1.10
C GLU A 70 16.30 11.31 -1.40
N GLY A 71 14.96 11.14 -1.46
CA GLY A 71 14.28 9.90 -1.77
C GLY A 71 14.23 8.88 -0.63
N ILE A 72 13.42 7.84 -0.83
CA ILE A 72 13.27 6.74 0.14
C ILE A 72 14.57 5.96 0.33
N GLY A 73 15.35 5.76 -0.74
CA GLY A 73 16.61 5.03 -0.66
C GLY A 73 17.61 5.65 0.35
N GLN A 74 17.59 6.97 0.51
CA GLN A 74 18.40 7.64 1.55
C GLN A 74 17.87 7.34 2.95
N LEU A 75 16.54 7.38 3.17
CA LEU A 75 15.93 7.00 4.45
C LEU A 75 16.29 5.57 4.84
N VAL A 76 16.23 4.63 3.88
CA VAL A 76 16.61 3.22 4.10
C VAL A 76 18.06 3.11 4.57
N ARG A 77 19.00 3.78 3.87
CA ARG A 77 20.41 3.75 4.23
C ARG A 77 20.68 4.34 5.61
N GLU A 78 20.09 5.49 5.92
CA GLU A 78 20.30 6.17 7.20
C GLU A 78 19.64 5.43 8.37
N ALA A 79 18.44 4.87 8.19
CA ALA A 79 17.82 4.01 9.20
C ALA A 79 18.69 2.77 9.48
N THR A 80 19.17 2.12 8.42
CA THR A 80 20.06 0.96 8.54
C THR A 80 21.37 1.32 9.25
N ALA A 81 21.97 2.46 8.94
CA ALA A 81 23.16 2.95 9.62
C ALA A 81 22.93 3.23 11.12
N GLN A 82 21.70 3.58 11.51
CA GLN A 82 21.28 3.72 12.91
C GLN A 82 20.99 2.36 13.58
N GLY A 83 21.06 1.25 12.85
CA GLY A 83 20.82 -0.10 13.35
C GLY A 83 19.34 -0.47 13.48
N ILE A 84 18.44 0.19 12.72
CA ILE A 84 17.03 -0.16 12.63
C ILE A 84 16.68 -0.53 11.17
N ARG A 85 15.93 -1.61 10.96
CA ARG A 85 15.46 -2.01 9.64
C ARG A 85 14.37 -1.05 9.14
N PHE A 86 14.17 -0.98 7.83
CA PHE A 86 13.19 -0.11 7.21
C PHE A 86 12.08 -0.91 6.51
N GLY A 87 10.85 -0.50 6.70
CA GLY A 87 9.67 -0.99 6.02
C GLY A 87 8.88 0.15 5.40
N ILE A 88 7.95 -0.19 4.51
CA ILE A 88 7.14 0.78 3.77
C ILE A 88 5.69 0.34 3.68
N TRP A 89 4.78 1.30 3.75
CA TRP A 89 3.35 1.12 3.49
C TRP A 89 3.06 1.24 2.00
N LEU A 90 2.24 0.33 1.51
CA LEU A 90 1.67 0.32 0.16
C LEU A 90 0.19 -0.04 0.23
N GLU A 91 -0.62 0.60 -0.61
CA GLU A 91 -2.01 0.25 -0.86
C GLU A 91 -2.26 0.14 -2.38
N PRO A 92 -1.57 -0.79 -3.06
CA PRO A 92 -1.42 -0.76 -4.51
C PRO A 92 -2.67 -1.23 -5.26
N GLU A 93 -3.68 -1.73 -4.57
CA GLU A 93 -4.98 -2.12 -5.11
C GLU A 93 -5.97 -0.95 -5.20
N MET A 94 -5.61 0.23 -4.64
CA MET A 94 -6.50 1.37 -4.53
C MET A 94 -6.01 2.57 -5.33
N VAL A 95 -6.94 3.45 -5.67
CA VAL A 95 -6.67 4.68 -6.41
C VAL A 95 -7.62 5.79 -5.97
N ASN A 96 -7.18 7.04 -5.97
CA ASN A 96 -8.06 8.20 -5.86
C ASN A 96 -8.50 8.69 -7.24
N ALA A 97 -9.68 9.27 -7.36
CA ALA A 97 -10.10 9.97 -8.57
C ALA A 97 -9.17 11.16 -8.91
N ARG A 98 -8.57 11.78 -7.88
CA ARG A 98 -7.52 12.78 -8.02
C ARG A 98 -6.14 12.12 -7.98
N SER A 99 -5.78 11.44 -9.08
CA SER A 99 -4.46 10.85 -9.32
C SER A 99 -4.15 10.84 -10.81
N GLU A 100 -2.87 10.84 -11.16
CA GLU A 100 -2.43 10.67 -12.56
C GLU A 100 -2.81 9.29 -13.09
N LEU A 101 -2.79 8.27 -12.22
CA LEU A 101 -3.24 6.93 -12.60
C LEU A 101 -4.69 6.94 -13.08
N TYR A 102 -5.60 7.56 -12.34
CA TYR A 102 -7.02 7.62 -12.71
C TYR A 102 -7.25 8.50 -13.95
N GLU A 103 -6.54 9.63 -14.06
CA GLU A 103 -6.60 10.49 -15.25
C GLU A 103 -6.25 9.73 -16.54
N ASN A 104 -5.24 8.84 -16.46
CA ASN A 104 -4.76 8.09 -17.60
C ASN A 104 -5.53 6.78 -17.85
N HIS A 105 -6.10 6.19 -16.81
CA HIS A 105 -6.75 4.87 -16.84
C HIS A 105 -8.05 4.83 -16.03
N PRO A 106 -9.06 5.65 -16.37
CA PRO A 106 -10.34 5.68 -15.65
C PRO A 106 -11.14 4.37 -15.78
N ASP A 107 -10.79 3.54 -16.75
CA ASP A 107 -11.36 2.21 -17.00
C ASP A 107 -10.71 1.08 -16.18
N TRP A 108 -9.69 1.38 -15.37
CA TRP A 108 -9.00 0.38 -14.56
C TRP A 108 -9.64 0.13 -13.19
N ILE A 109 -10.71 0.82 -12.87
CA ILE A 109 -11.40 0.67 -11.60
C ILE A 109 -12.52 -0.36 -11.65
N ILE A 110 -12.85 -0.93 -10.51
CA ILE A 110 -14.10 -1.65 -10.30
C ILE A 110 -15.23 -0.64 -10.24
N HIS A 111 -16.05 -0.67 -11.28
CA HIS A 111 -17.17 0.24 -11.42
C HIS A 111 -18.22 -0.35 -12.39
N GLN A 112 -19.49 -0.23 -12.05
CA GLN A 112 -20.55 -0.64 -12.96
C GLN A 112 -20.77 0.45 -14.03
N PRO A 113 -20.51 0.17 -15.30
CA PRO A 113 -20.72 1.13 -16.38
C PRO A 113 -22.13 1.78 -16.34
N GLY A 114 -22.18 3.10 -16.50
CA GLY A 114 -23.42 3.87 -16.50
C GLY A 114 -23.96 4.27 -15.13
N ARG A 115 -23.27 3.94 -14.04
CA ARG A 115 -23.57 4.47 -12.69
C ARG A 115 -22.65 5.65 -12.37
N GLU A 116 -23.06 6.45 -11.40
CA GLU A 116 -22.21 7.50 -10.85
C GLU A 116 -21.01 6.90 -10.10
N LEU A 117 -19.90 7.61 -10.11
CA LEU A 117 -18.69 7.21 -9.41
C LEU A 117 -18.91 7.31 -7.89
N ASP A 118 -18.65 6.24 -7.17
CA ASP A 118 -18.73 6.21 -5.69
C ASP A 118 -17.35 6.52 -5.08
N ASP A 119 -16.94 7.79 -5.18
CA ASP A 119 -15.67 8.30 -4.65
C ASP A 119 -15.83 9.09 -3.34
N THR A 120 -17.00 9.02 -2.70
CA THR A 120 -17.31 9.79 -1.50
C THR A 120 -17.06 9.01 -0.20
N ARG A 121 -16.75 7.72 -0.30
CA ARG A 121 -16.61 6.80 0.83
C ARG A 121 -15.15 6.40 1.07
N ASN A 122 -14.90 5.92 2.28
CA ASN A 122 -13.65 5.23 2.63
C ASN A 122 -12.41 5.95 2.06
N ARG A 123 -12.11 7.16 2.53
CA ARG A 123 -10.94 7.94 2.13
C ARG A 123 -10.95 8.32 0.64
N LYS A 124 -12.15 8.46 0.04
CA LYS A 124 -12.33 8.71 -1.40
C LYS A 124 -11.58 7.74 -2.31
N GLN A 125 -11.45 6.51 -1.84
CA GLN A 125 -10.75 5.46 -2.58
C GLN A 125 -11.67 4.75 -3.57
N LEU A 126 -11.09 4.34 -4.69
CA LEU A 126 -11.65 3.44 -5.67
C LEU A 126 -10.77 2.19 -5.72
N ILE A 127 -11.35 1.07 -6.13
CA ILE A 127 -10.63 -0.21 -6.22
C ILE A 127 -10.18 -0.42 -7.66
N LEU A 128 -8.90 -0.77 -7.86
CA LEU A 128 -8.39 -1.19 -9.16
C LEU A 128 -8.91 -2.59 -9.52
N ASP A 129 -9.27 -2.77 -10.78
CA ASP A 129 -9.85 -4.04 -11.27
C ASP A 129 -8.78 -5.10 -11.53
N LEU A 130 -8.46 -5.89 -10.52
CA LEU A 130 -7.49 -6.99 -10.63
C LEU A 130 -7.98 -8.18 -11.48
N SER A 131 -9.21 -8.18 -12.01
CA SER A 131 -9.58 -9.12 -13.06
C SER A 131 -8.85 -8.82 -14.38
N ASN A 132 -8.36 -7.58 -14.56
CA ASN A 132 -7.62 -7.12 -15.73
C ASN A 132 -6.12 -7.40 -15.56
N PRO A 133 -5.48 -8.19 -16.48
CA PRO A 133 -4.04 -8.47 -16.41
C PRO A 133 -3.15 -7.21 -16.46
N LYS A 134 -3.56 -6.14 -17.14
CA LYS A 134 -2.80 -4.89 -17.17
C LYS A 134 -2.74 -4.23 -15.81
N VAL A 135 -3.84 -4.31 -15.05
CA VAL A 135 -3.91 -3.83 -13.66
C VAL A 135 -3.07 -4.71 -12.74
N GLN A 136 -3.08 -6.04 -12.95
CA GLN A 136 -2.18 -6.94 -12.21
C GLN A 136 -0.71 -6.59 -12.46
N ASP A 137 -0.33 -6.29 -13.71
CA ASP A 137 1.04 -5.85 -14.05
C ASP A 137 1.40 -4.52 -13.40
N PHE A 138 0.47 -3.57 -13.38
CA PHE A 138 0.65 -2.31 -12.69
C PHE A 138 0.89 -2.50 -11.18
N VAL A 139 0.01 -3.25 -10.49
CA VAL A 139 0.11 -3.48 -9.05
C VAL A 139 1.41 -4.21 -8.69
N PHE A 140 1.79 -5.23 -9.45
CA PHE A 140 3.10 -5.86 -9.30
C PHE A 140 4.24 -4.86 -9.52
N GLY A 141 4.14 -4.03 -10.57
CA GLY A 141 5.13 -3.01 -10.91
C GLY A 141 5.32 -1.96 -9.83
N VAL A 142 4.27 -1.61 -9.07
CA VAL A 142 4.39 -0.72 -7.91
C VAL A 142 5.32 -1.32 -6.87
N VAL A 143 5.08 -2.56 -6.48
CA VAL A 143 5.94 -3.26 -5.51
C VAL A 143 7.35 -3.42 -6.04
N ASP A 144 7.47 -3.86 -7.28
CA ASP A 144 8.76 -4.14 -7.92
C ASP A 144 9.65 -2.90 -8.01
N ARG A 145 9.10 -1.77 -8.46
CA ARG A 145 9.83 -0.49 -8.50
C ARG A 145 10.22 -0.02 -7.12
N THR A 146 9.28 -0.04 -6.17
CA THR A 146 9.55 0.38 -4.79
C THR A 146 10.74 -0.38 -4.20
N MET A 147 10.78 -1.69 -4.40
CA MET A 147 11.83 -2.55 -3.86
C MET A 147 13.17 -2.40 -4.61
N THR A 148 13.12 -2.31 -5.94
CA THR A 148 14.35 -2.23 -6.77
C THR A 148 15.02 -0.86 -6.71
N GLU A 149 14.24 0.21 -6.67
CA GLU A 149 14.77 1.58 -6.55
C GLU A 149 15.27 1.90 -5.14
N ASN A 150 14.76 1.19 -4.12
CA ASN A 150 15.10 1.42 -2.72
C ASN A 150 15.61 0.15 -2.03
N PRO A 151 16.77 -0.37 -2.43
CA PRO A 151 17.31 -1.61 -1.87
C PRO A 151 17.52 -1.50 -0.36
N GLY A 152 17.17 -2.55 0.37
CA GLY A 152 17.23 -2.62 1.82
C GLY A 152 15.89 -2.43 2.53
N ILE A 153 14.81 -2.16 1.80
CA ILE A 153 13.45 -2.31 2.35
C ILE A 153 13.24 -3.79 2.73
N ALA A 154 12.97 -4.04 4.02
CA ALA A 154 12.85 -5.37 4.58
C ALA A 154 11.41 -5.80 4.88
N TYR A 155 10.46 -4.86 4.74
CA TYR A 155 9.09 -5.07 5.20
C TYR A 155 8.10 -4.22 4.40
N ILE A 156 6.95 -4.78 4.09
CA ILE A 156 5.83 -4.09 3.45
C ILE A 156 4.60 -4.21 4.35
N LYS A 157 3.98 -3.07 4.71
CA LYS A 157 2.60 -3.02 5.21
C LYS A 157 1.69 -2.87 3.99
N TRP A 158 1.00 -3.95 3.63
CA TRP A 158 0.08 -3.97 2.49
C TRP A 158 -1.34 -3.69 2.97
N ASP A 159 -1.85 -2.54 2.59
CA ASP A 159 -3.17 -2.08 3.01
C ASP A 159 -4.24 -2.25 1.92
N CYS A 160 -5.52 -2.19 2.34
CA CYS A 160 -6.69 -2.28 1.47
C CYS A 160 -7.90 -1.70 2.20
N ASN A 161 -8.12 -0.39 2.14
CA ASN A 161 -9.08 0.33 2.99
C ASN A 161 -10.45 0.55 2.34
N ARG A 162 -10.68 -0.01 1.16
CA ARG A 162 -11.94 0.11 0.44
C ARG A 162 -12.56 -1.26 0.17
N PHE A 163 -13.79 -1.46 0.58
CA PHE A 163 -14.58 -2.62 0.19
C PHE A 163 -15.39 -2.36 -1.09
N MET A 164 -15.65 -3.43 -1.85
CA MET A 164 -16.31 -3.37 -3.14
C MET A 164 -17.81 -3.08 -2.97
N THR A 165 -18.27 -1.93 -3.45
CA THR A 165 -19.70 -1.49 -3.37
C THR A 165 -20.37 -1.41 -4.72
N ASN A 166 -19.68 -0.98 -5.76
CA ASN A 166 -20.20 -0.80 -7.11
C ASN A 166 -19.57 -1.84 -8.06
N ALA A 167 -19.89 -3.11 -7.78
CA ALA A 167 -19.27 -4.26 -8.44
C ALA A 167 -19.57 -4.30 -9.94
N GLY A 168 -18.57 -4.07 -10.75
CA GLY A 168 -18.58 -4.15 -12.20
C GLY A 168 -17.19 -3.99 -12.75
N SER A 169 -16.96 -4.41 -13.99
CA SER A 169 -15.67 -4.38 -14.64
C SER A 169 -15.80 -3.88 -16.07
N TYR A 170 -14.92 -2.97 -16.46
CA TYR A 170 -14.77 -2.58 -17.86
C TYR A 170 -14.03 -3.65 -18.69
N TYR A 171 -13.31 -4.53 -18.02
CA TYR A 171 -12.53 -5.59 -18.65
C TYR A 171 -13.33 -6.88 -18.87
N LEU A 172 -14.11 -7.32 -17.85
CA LEU A 172 -14.87 -8.56 -17.96
C LEU A 172 -16.02 -8.43 -18.99
N PRO A 173 -16.24 -9.46 -19.83
CA PRO A 173 -17.38 -9.48 -20.75
C PRO A 173 -18.72 -9.51 -19.96
N LYS A 174 -19.81 -9.14 -20.63
CA LYS A 174 -21.13 -8.97 -20.01
C LYS A 174 -21.64 -10.21 -19.26
N ASP A 175 -21.39 -11.38 -19.80
CA ASP A 175 -21.78 -12.67 -19.22
C ASP A 175 -20.90 -13.11 -18.02
N LYS A 176 -19.79 -12.41 -17.76
CA LYS A 176 -18.86 -12.67 -16.67
C LYS A 176 -18.88 -11.60 -15.56
N GLN A 177 -19.73 -10.59 -15.66
CA GLN A 177 -19.77 -9.51 -14.66
C GLN A 177 -20.04 -10.02 -13.24
N SER A 178 -20.87 -11.04 -13.05
CA SER A 178 -21.16 -11.67 -11.76
C SER A 178 -19.94 -12.40 -11.15
N HIS A 179 -18.89 -12.65 -11.93
CA HIS A 179 -17.65 -13.29 -11.48
C HIS A 179 -16.64 -12.33 -10.88
N ILE A 180 -16.91 -11.01 -10.85
CA ILE A 180 -15.94 -9.97 -10.48
C ILE A 180 -15.24 -10.26 -9.13
N PHE A 181 -15.96 -10.71 -8.12
CA PHE A 181 -15.38 -11.01 -6.80
C PHE A 181 -14.37 -12.16 -6.87
N ILE A 182 -14.69 -13.21 -7.64
CA ILE A 182 -13.81 -14.37 -7.81
C ILE A 182 -12.60 -14.01 -8.67
N GLU A 183 -12.82 -13.31 -9.78
CA GLU A 183 -11.74 -12.93 -10.69
C GLU A 183 -10.81 -11.89 -10.07
N TYR A 184 -11.35 -10.98 -9.24
CA TYR A 184 -10.54 -10.06 -8.44
C TYR A 184 -9.59 -10.83 -7.50
N ALA A 185 -10.12 -11.75 -6.69
CA ALA A 185 -9.32 -12.54 -5.77
C ALA A 185 -8.25 -13.37 -6.48
N ARG A 186 -8.61 -13.99 -7.61
CA ARG A 186 -7.66 -14.72 -8.47
C ARG A 186 -6.56 -13.82 -9.02
N GLY A 187 -6.94 -12.59 -9.44
CA GLY A 187 -5.99 -11.60 -9.91
C GLY A 187 -5.03 -11.15 -8.82
N LEU A 188 -5.55 -10.90 -7.61
CA LEU A 188 -4.73 -10.56 -6.44
C LEU A 188 -3.73 -11.69 -6.12
N TYR A 189 -4.17 -12.93 -6.09
CA TYR A 189 -3.26 -14.06 -5.82
C TYR A 189 -2.16 -14.19 -6.86
N LYS A 190 -2.46 -13.96 -8.15
CA LYS A 190 -1.42 -13.94 -9.20
C LYS A 190 -0.37 -12.84 -8.98
N VAL A 191 -0.80 -11.66 -8.52
CA VAL A 191 0.14 -10.59 -8.16
C VAL A 191 0.99 -11.00 -6.97
N LEU A 192 0.37 -11.54 -5.92
CA LEU A 192 1.05 -11.95 -4.71
C LEU A 192 2.01 -13.13 -4.92
N ASP A 193 1.67 -14.08 -5.81
CA ASP A 193 2.58 -15.15 -6.23
C ASP A 193 3.85 -14.57 -6.85
N ARG A 194 3.72 -13.62 -7.78
CA ARG A 194 4.86 -12.93 -8.42
C ARG A 194 5.72 -12.16 -7.40
N VAL A 195 5.07 -11.44 -6.47
CA VAL A 195 5.78 -10.72 -5.42
C VAL A 195 6.56 -11.68 -4.52
N ARG A 196 5.93 -12.79 -4.11
CA ARG A 196 6.56 -13.78 -3.25
C ARG A 196 7.70 -14.53 -3.94
N GLU A 197 7.56 -14.81 -5.23
CA GLU A 197 8.61 -15.44 -6.04
C GLU A 197 9.84 -14.54 -6.14
N LYS A 198 9.63 -13.24 -6.41
CA LYS A 198 10.74 -12.28 -6.59
C LYS A 198 11.36 -11.80 -5.28
N TYR A 199 10.55 -11.68 -4.23
CA TYR A 199 10.94 -11.14 -2.92
C TYR A 199 10.64 -12.11 -1.77
N PRO A 200 11.19 -13.34 -1.78
CA PRO A 200 10.83 -14.41 -0.83
C PRO A 200 11.19 -14.08 0.62
N ASP A 201 12.15 -13.18 0.83
CA ASP A 201 12.63 -12.79 2.15
C ASP A 201 11.95 -11.55 2.73
N THR A 202 11.17 -10.84 1.92
CA THR A 202 10.44 -9.65 2.37
C THR A 202 9.21 -10.07 3.18
N TYR A 203 9.07 -9.52 4.38
CA TYR A 203 7.85 -9.67 5.16
C TYR A 203 6.76 -8.78 4.61
N ILE A 204 5.57 -9.34 4.44
CA ILE A 204 4.37 -8.58 4.10
C ILE A 204 3.37 -8.74 5.23
N MET A 205 2.93 -7.61 5.79
CA MET A 205 1.87 -7.54 6.78
C MET A 205 0.58 -7.11 6.11
N LEU A 206 -0.50 -7.84 6.36
CA LEU A 206 -1.84 -7.51 5.91
C LEU A 206 -2.44 -6.42 6.78
N CYS A 207 -2.95 -5.37 6.14
CA CYS A 207 -3.84 -4.38 6.73
C CYS A 207 -5.06 -4.16 5.82
N SER A 208 -6.19 -3.85 6.41
CA SER A 208 -7.43 -3.44 5.72
C SER A 208 -8.30 -2.71 6.73
N GLY A 209 -7.96 -1.45 7.04
CA GLY A 209 -8.52 -0.76 8.20
C GLY A 209 -8.34 -1.61 9.47
N GLY A 210 -7.15 -2.13 9.70
CA GLY A 210 -6.91 -3.24 10.62
C GLY A 210 -7.15 -4.60 9.98
N GLY A 211 -7.92 -5.47 10.65
CA GLY A 211 -8.15 -6.87 10.28
C GLY A 211 -9.24 -7.14 9.26
N GLY A 212 -9.73 -6.15 8.53
CA GLY A 212 -10.91 -6.27 7.68
C GLY A 212 -10.84 -7.30 6.55
N ARG A 213 -9.63 -7.73 6.14
CA ARG A 213 -9.42 -8.75 5.11
C ARG A 213 -8.63 -9.96 5.62
N PHE A 214 -8.87 -10.35 6.84
CA PHE A 214 -8.21 -11.50 7.44
C PHE A 214 -8.91 -12.81 7.03
N ASP A 215 -8.29 -13.57 6.13
CA ASP A 215 -8.78 -14.87 5.68
C ASP A 215 -7.61 -15.86 5.47
N PRO A 216 -7.89 -17.19 5.45
CA PRO A 216 -6.85 -18.20 5.30
C PRO A 216 -6.04 -18.11 4.01
N GLY A 217 -6.64 -17.64 2.91
CA GLY A 217 -5.94 -17.46 1.64
C GLY A 217 -4.88 -16.35 1.73
N MET A 218 -5.23 -15.23 2.35
CA MET A 218 -4.29 -14.13 2.54
C MET A 218 -3.15 -14.48 3.51
N LEU A 219 -3.40 -15.31 4.52
CA LEU A 219 -2.36 -15.77 5.46
C LEU A 219 -1.22 -16.56 4.79
N TYR A 220 -1.49 -17.18 3.65
CA TYR A 220 -0.45 -17.85 2.87
C TYR A 220 0.61 -16.86 2.35
N TYR A 221 0.18 -15.65 1.96
CA TYR A 221 1.04 -14.59 1.43
C TYR A 221 1.53 -13.63 2.51
N MET A 222 0.68 -13.30 3.46
CA MET A 222 0.87 -12.27 4.47
C MET A 222 0.69 -12.86 5.87
N PRO A 223 1.75 -13.47 6.45
CA PRO A 223 1.66 -14.22 7.70
C PRO A 223 1.52 -13.34 8.95
N GLN A 224 1.42 -12.05 8.78
CA GLN A 224 1.17 -11.07 9.84
C GLN A 224 -0.04 -10.22 9.49
N ILE A 225 -0.75 -9.77 10.52
CA ILE A 225 -1.91 -8.91 10.39
C ILE A 225 -1.77 -7.69 11.32
N TRP A 226 -2.18 -6.53 10.82
CA TRP A 226 -2.50 -5.36 11.62
C TRP A 226 -3.91 -5.55 12.18
N ALA A 227 -4.03 -5.86 13.45
CA ALA A 227 -5.31 -6.32 14.02
C ALA A 227 -6.38 -5.22 14.06
N SER A 228 -5.99 -3.98 14.36
CA SER A 228 -6.87 -2.81 14.45
C SER A 228 -6.08 -1.52 14.19
N ASP A 229 -6.72 -0.54 13.56
CA ASP A 229 -6.22 0.83 13.48
C ASP A 229 -6.48 1.61 14.79
N ASP A 230 -7.32 1.08 15.67
CA ASP A 230 -7.50 1.61 17.01
C ASP A 230 -6.33 1.12 17.88
N THR A 231 -5.30 1.94 17.95
CA THR A 231 -4.07 1.69 18.70
C THR A 231 -3.98 2.50 19.99
N ASP A 232 -5.03 3.27 20.31
CA ASP A 232 -5.13 3.99 21.58
C ASP A 232 -5.33 3.01 22.74
N ALA A 233 -4.60 3.23 23.83
CA ALA A 233 -4.67 2.42 25.04
C ALA A 233 -5.80 2.83 25.99
N ALA A 234 -6.64 3.80 25.63
CA ALA A 234 -7.71 4.35 26.47
C ALA A 234 -9.00 3.54 26.44
#